data_04dfeac47fadad4636b6d2d0ae932125
#
_entry.id   04dfeac47fadad4636b6d2d0ae932125
#
_cell.length_a   1.000
_cell.length_b   1.000
_cell.length_c   1.000
_cell.angle_alpha   90.00
_cell.angle_beta   90.00
_cell.angle_gamma   90.00
#
_symmetry.space_group_name_H-M   'P 1'
#
loop_
_entity.id
_entity.type
_entity.pdbx_description
1 polymer ?
#
loop_
_entity_poly.entity_id
_entity_poly.type
_entity_poly.pdbx_seq_one_letter_code
_entity_poly.pdbx_strand_id
1 'polypeptide(L)'
;YTSWNPEVAPRHTLFARLSGSGGWKTTAPFQLSLGGFSTLRGYRLGYAPGAKLLIATIEDRIYLGSPGDGLMDLGMTGFVDLGSMWAGDVPFGSDSGLQASAGAGIRIGLPSGSKDVVRIDVAVPINGPNAFSGPTFRITAYEMLGFLKGFEDDEMGRSRRVGGGLKLISNSSSL
;
A
#
# COMPACT_ATOMS: atom_id res chain seq x y z
N TYR A 1 -2.78 3.53 15.44
CA TYR A 1 -1.91 2.34 15.44
C TYR A 1 -1.79 1.82 16.84
N THR A 2 -2.17 0.56 17.09
CA THR A 2 -1.94 -0.12 18.34
C THR A 2 -1.05 -1.32 18.06
N SER A 3 0.11 -1.38 18.68
CA SER A 3 0.96 -2.56 18.70
C SER A 3 0.96 -3.11 20.12
N TRP A 4 0.70 -4.38 20.23
CA TRP A 4 0.79 -5.11 21.49
C TRP A 4 1.85 -6.19 21.35
N ASN A 5 2.80 -6.20 22.29
CA ASN A 5 3.88 -7.19 22.32
C ASN A 5 3.77 -7.92 23.66
N PRO A 6 3.19 -9.13 23.70
CA PRO A 6 3.04 -9.86 24.95
C PRO A 6 4.39 -10.31 25.47
N GLU A 7 4.62 -10.14 26.76
CA GLU A 7 5.86 -10.54 27.44
C GLU A 7 6.17 -12.04 27.32
N VAL A 8 5.11 -12.87 27.18
CA VAL A 8 5.23 -14.33 27.04
C VAL A 8 5.75 -14.74 25.65
N ALA A 9 5.63 -13.87 24.66
CA ALA A 9 6.09 -14.11 23.29
C ALA A 9 6.81 -12.88 22.74
N PRO A 10 8.01 -12.57 23.22
CA PRO A 10 8.73 -11.34 22.86
C PRO A 10 9.08 -11.23 21.37
N ARG A 11 8.89 -12.30 20.62
CA ARG A 11 9.12 -12.35 19.16
C ARG A 11 7.88 -12.02 18.33
N HIS A 12 6.71 -11.87 18.95
CA HIS A 12 5.46 -11.54 18.28
C HIS A 12 5.10 -10.07 18.48
N THR A 13 4.62 -9.45 17.43
CA THR A 13 4.05 -8.10 17.49
C THR A 13 2.72 -8.08 16.79
N LEU A 14 1.64 -7.95 17.56
CA LEU A 14 0.30 -7.80 16.99
C LEU A 14 0.08 -6.34 16.57
N PHE A 15 -0.28 -6.16 15.31
CA PHE A 15 -0.61 -4.87 14.71
C PHE A 15 -2.08 -4.87 14.31
N ALA A 16 -2.82 -3.84 14.75
CA ALA A 16 -4.19 -3.61 14.34
C ALA A 16 -4.34 -2.19 13.77
N ARG A 17 -5.07 -2.08 12.67
CA ARG A 17 -5.36 -0.81 12.00
C ARG A 17 -6.83 -0.75 11.61
N LEU A 18 -7.47 0.39 11.88
CA LEU A 18 -8.78 0.76 11.35
C LEU A 18 -8.63 2.08 10.60
N SER A 19 -9.16 2.18 9.40
CA SER A 19 -9.08 3.37 8.55
C SER A 19 -10.40 3.60 7.84
N GLY A 20 -10.93 4.81 7.94
CA GLY A 20 -12.12 5.25 7.24
C GLY A 20 -11.82 6.48 6.39
N SER A 21 -12.40 6.54 5.21
CA SER A 21 -12.32 7.68 4.28
C SER A 21 -13.69 7.95 3.68
N GLY A 22 -14.02 9.21 3.43
CA GLY A 22 -15.29 9.59 2.84
C GLY A 22 -15.20 10.89 2.06
N GLY A 23 -15.95 10.95 0.96
CA GLY A 23 -16.14 12.13 0.13
C GLY A 23 -17.60 12.36 -0.17
N TRP A 24 -17.96 13.62 -0.45
CA TRP A 24 -19.29 14.05 -0.84
C TRP A 24 -19.18 14.88 -2.11
N LYS A 25 -20.06 14.65 -3.07
CA LYS A 25 -20.08 15.33 -4.38
C LYS A 25 -18.73 15.27 -5.10
N THR A 26 -18.03 14.14 -4.96
CA THR A 26 -16.74 13.93 -5.58
C THR A 26 -16.90 13.60 -7.06
N THR A 27 -16.01 14.14 -7.89
CA THR A 27 -15.91 13.78 -9.31
C THR A 27 -15.08 12.51 -9.49
N ALA A 28 -15.21 11.84 -10.62
CA ALA A 28 -14.51 10.59 -10.91
C ALA A 28 -13.01 10.56 -10.59
N PRO A 29 -12.20 11.61 -10.85
CA PRO A 29 -10.76 11.61 -10.51
C PRO A 29 -10.46 11.56 -9.02
N PHE A 30 -11.43 11.90 -8.16
CA PHE A 30 -11.23 11.98 -6.71
C PHE A 30 -11.99 10.90 -5.93
N GLN A 31 -12.62 9.96 -6.62
CA GLN A 31 -13.30 8.86 -5.93
C GLN A 31 -12.31 7.92 -5.27
N LEU A 32 -12.77 7.31 -4.16
CA LEU A 32 -11.99 6.31 -3.44
C LEU A 32 -12.03 4.97 -4.19
N SER A 33 -11.06 4.11 -3.88
CA SER A 33 -10.99 2.78 -4.48
C SER A 33 -10.65 1.73 -3.43
N LEU A 34 -11.44 0.67 -3.40
CA LEU A 34 -11.15 -0.55 -2.65
C LEU A 34 -10.36 -1.51 -3.52
N GLY A 35 -9.43 -2.23 -2.91
CA GLY A 35 -8.55 -3.18 -3.57
C GLY A 35 -7.19 -2.60 -3.95
N GLY A 36 -6.19 -3.45 -4.00
CA GLY A 36 -4.82 -3.09 -4.27
C GLY A 36 -3.97 -2.94 -3.02
N PHE A 37 -2.78 -2.39 -3.20
CA PHE A 37 -1.68 -2.49 -2.23
C PHE A 37 -1.89 -1.71 -0.92
N SER A 38 -2.64 -0.62 -0.95
CA SER A 38 -2.81 0.28 0.19
C SER A 38 -4.11 0.07 0.95
N THR A 39 -5.07 -0.64 0.37
CA THR A 39 -6.42 -0.78 0.92
C THR A 39 -6.73 -2.21 1.33
N LEU A 40 -7.01 -3.10 0.39
CA LEU A 40 -7.41 -4.49 0.67
C LEU A 40 -6.49 -5.42 -0.14
N ARG A 41 -5.55 -6.07 0.55
CA ARG A 41 -4.66 -7.07 -0.06
C ARG A 41 -5.49 -8.26 -0.56
N GLY A 42 -5.04 -8.94 -1.60
CA GLY A 42 -5.80 -10.05 -2.18
C GLY A 42 -6.77 -9.64 -3.29
N TYR A 43 -7.13 -8.35 -3.38
CA TYR A 43 -8.00 -7.83 -4.42
C TYR A 43 -7.22 -6.98 -5.42
N ARG A 44 -7.61 -7.04 -6.69
CA ARG A 44 -6.99 -6.21 -7.74
C ARG A 44 -7.13 -4.71 -7.43
N LEU A 45 -6.21 -3.92 -7.92
CA LEU A 45 -6.31 -2.47 -7.84
C LEU A 45 -7.60 -1.99 -8.52
N GLY A 46 -8.33 -1.08 -7.85
CA GLY A 46 -9.59 -0.56 -8.39
C GLY A 46 -10.74 -1.56 -8.39
N TYR A 47 -10.73 -2.54 -7.48
CA TYR A 47 -11.78 -3.56 -7.39
C TYR A 47 -13.18 -2.95 -7.26
N ALA A 48 -13.37 -1.97 -6.39
CA ALA A 48 -14.62 -1.24 -6.20
C ALA A 48 -14.36 0.25 -5.99
N PRO A 49 -14.79 1.13 -6.91
CA PRO A 49 -14.76 2.57 -6.72
C PRO A 49 -15.96 3.06 -5.90
N GLY A 50 -15.82 4.16 -5.17
CA GLY A 50 -16.93 4.72 -4.39
C GLY A 50 -16.58 5.98 -3.62
N ALA A 51 -17.56 6.47 -2.84
CA ALA A 51 -17.44 7.69 -2.05
C ALA A 51 -17.00 7.47 -0.62
N LYS A 52 -17.23 6.29 -0.04
CA LYS A 52 -16.88 5.99 1.36
C LYS A 52 -16.20 4.63 1.44
N LEU A 53 -15.14 4.56 2.24
CA LEU A 53 -14.28 3.39 2.38
C LEU A 53 -14.00 3.14 3.85
N LEU A 54 -14.14 1.89 4.29
CA LEU A 54 -13.70 1.42 5.59
C LEU A 54 -12.77 0.22 5.41
N ILE A 55 -11.64 0.24 6.12
CA ILE A 55 -10.65 -0.84 6.09
C ILE A 55 -10.25 -1.17 7.51
N ALA A 56 -10.20 -2.46 7.84
CA ALA A 56 -9.61 -2.98 9.06
C ALA A 56 -8.53 -4.01 8.69
N THR A 57 -7.41 -3.96 9.39
CA THR A 57 -6.29 -4.90 9.24
C THR A 57 -5.88 -5.40 10.60
N ILE A 58 -5.68 -6.70 10.73
CA ILE A 58 -5.01 -7.36 11.85
C ILE A 58 -3.82 -8.11 11.27
N GLU A 59 -2.65 -7.90 11.84
CA GLU A 59 -1.40 -8.50 11.37
C GLU A 59 -0.56 -8.94 12.58
N ASP A 60 -0.17 -10.21 12.62
CA ASP A 60 0.83 -10.72 13.54
C ASP A 60 2.18 -10.78 12.84
N ARG A 61 3.18 -10.15 13.44
CA ARG A 61 4.56 -10.08 12.96
C ARG A 61 5.44 -10.89 13.89
N ILE A 62 6.09 -11.89 13.34
CA ILE A 62 6.95 -12.81 14.07
C ILE A 62 8.40 -12.54 13.65
N TYR A 63 9.23 -12.19 14.61
CA TYR A 63 10.66 -12.05 14.40
C TYR A 63 11.34 -13.42 14.51
N LEU A 64 12.07 -13.83 13.47
CA LEU A 64 12.72 -15.13 13.38
C LEU A 64 14.19 -15.12 13.81
N GLY A 65 14.82 -13.94 13.78
CA GLY A 65 16.21 -13.75 14.17
C GLY A 65 17.02 -13.02 13.12
N SER A 66 18.33 -12.91 13.39
CA SER A 66 19.31 -12.23 12.52
C SER A 66 20.33 -13.25 11.99
N PRO A 67 20.01 -13.99 10.93
CA PRO A 67 20.95 -14.92 10.32
C PRO A 67 22.13 -14.18 9.67
N GLY A 68 23.26 -14.89 9.51
CA GLY A 68 24.46 -14.37 8.86
C GLY A 68 25.21 -13.36 9.73
N ASP A 69 25.41 -13.66 11.04
CA ASP A 69 26.12 -12.82 11.99
C ASP A 69 25.65 -11.37 12.06
N GLY A 70 24.34 -11.15 11.95
CA GLY A 70 23.73 -9.83 11.97
C GLY A 70 23.72 -9.11 10.63
N LEU A 71 23.91 -9.82 9.52
CA LEU A 71 23.82 -9.22 8.19
C LEU A 71 22.40 -8.75 7.87
N MET A 72 21.40 -9.51 8.31
CA MET A 72 19.98 -9.20 8.06
C MET A 72 19.11 -9.59 9.24
N ASP A 73 17.94 -8.96 9.35
CA ASP A 73 16.86 -9.40 10.22
C ASP A 73 15.79 -10.10 9.40
N LEU A 74 15.35 -11.26 9.87
CA LEU A 74 14.33 -12.05 9.21
C LEU A 74 13.08 -12.12 10.07
N GLY A 75 11.94 -11.87 9.47
CA GLY A 75 10.62 -12.01 10.06
C GLY A 75 9.60 -12.58 9.11
N MET A 76 8.50 -13.04 9.66
CA MET A 76 7.32 -13.43 8.91
C MET A 76 6.09 -12.72 9.46
N THR A 77 5.02 -12.70 8.68
CA THR A 77 3.76 -12.10 9.08
C THR A 77 2.59 -12.92 8.57
N GLY A 78 1.54 -13.00 9.40
CA GLY A 78 0.22 -13.45 8.98
C GLY A 78 -0.76 -12.30 9.15
N PHE A 79 -1.73 -12.16 8.26
CA PHE A 79 -2.66 -11.05 8.33
C PHE A 79 -4.05 -11.39 7.80
N VAL A 80 -5.01 -10.62 8.28
CA VAL A 80 -6.38 -10.58 7.78
C VAL A 80 -6.75 -9.12 7.53
N ASP A 81 -7.28 -8.83 6.34
CA ASP A 81 -7.80 -7.53 5.99
C ASP A 81 -9.30 -7.63 5.73
N LEU A 82 -10.03 -6.64 6.20
CA LEU A 82 -11.45 -6.43 5.94
C LEU A 82 -11.63 -5.08 5.26
N GLY A 83 -12.50 -4.99 4.29
CA GLY A 83 -12.80 -3.74 3.61
C GLY A 83 -14.24 -3.66 3.13
N SER A 84 -14.79 -2.47 3.15
CA SER A 84 -16.11 -2.19 2.58
C SER A 84 -16.08 -0.85 1.85
N MET A 85 -16.71 -0.83 0.69
CA MET A 85 -16.90 0.36 -0.14
C MET A 85 -18.38 0.63 -0.30
N TRP A 86 -18.75 1.91 -0.21
CA TRP A 86 -20.08 2.41 -0.51
C TRP A 86 -20.03 3.39 -1.67
N ALA A 87 -20.91 3.18 -2.64
CA ALA A 87 -20.99 3.98 -3.86
C ALA A 87 -21.17 5.47 -3.56
N GLY A 88 -22.12 5.81 -2.68
CA GLY A 88 -22.47 7.20 -2.41
C GLY A 88 -23.01 7.90 -3.65
N ASP A 89 -22.57 9.13 -3.85
CA ASP A 89 -23.00 10.04 -4.93
C ASP A 89 -21.96 10.21 -6.04
N VAL A 90 -20.97 9.31 -6.11
CA VAL A 90 -19.92 9.38 -7.14
C VAL A 90 -20.33 8.67 -8.43
N PRO A 91 -19.91 9.18 -9.60
CA PRO A 91 -20.09 8.50 -10.86
C PRO A 91 -19.42 7.12 -10.85
N PHE A 92 -20.11 6.09 -11.35
CA PHE A 92 -19.60 4.71 -11.43
C PHE A 92 -19.27 4.07 -10.07
N GLY A 93 -19.76 4.64 -8.97
CA GLY A 93 -19.61 4.07 -7.64
C GLY A 93 -20.28 2.71 -7.53
N SER A 94 -19.71 1.81 -6.73
CA SER A 94 -20.24 0.49 -6.47
C SER A 94 -20.20 0.15 -4.98
N ASP A 95 -21.25 -0.48 -4.49
CA ASP A 95 -21.27 -1.05 -3.15
C ASP A 95 -20.61 -2.43 -3.20
N SER A 96 -19.49 -2.59 -2.49
CA SER A 96 -18.77 -3.87 -2.48
C SER A 96 -19.33 -4.88 -1.47
N GLY A 97 -20.13 -4.41 -0.50
CA GLY A 97 -20.36 -5.16 0.71
C GLY A 97 -19.07 -5.37 1.51
N LEU A 98 -19.11 -6.21 2.52
CA LEU A 98 -17.93 -6.56 3.28
C LEU A 98 -17.07 -7.56 2.49
N GLN A 99 -15.86 -7.17 2.19
CA GLN A 99 -14.84 -8.01 1.55
C GLN A 99 -13.76 -8.36 2.57
N ALA A 100 -13.24 -9.58 2.49
CA ALA A 100 -12.21 -10.06 3.38
C ALA A 100 -11.11 -10.78 2.60
N SER A 101 -9.88 -10.61 3.06
CA SER A 101 -8.71 -11.33 2.55
C SER A 101 -7.83 -11.78 3.69
N ALA A 102 -7.08 -12.85 3.45
CA ALA A 102 -6.05 -13.33 4.36
C ALA A 102 -4.76 -13.57 3.60
N GLY A 103 -3.65 -13.52 4.30
CA GLY A 103 -2.35 -13.73 3.68
C GLY A 103 -1.22 -13.90 4.66
N ALA A 104 -0.07 -14.13 4.09
CA ALA A 104 1.19 -14.23 4.81
C ALA A 104 2.29 -13.50 4.05
N GLY A 105 3.39 -13.19 4.73
CA GLY A 105 4.50 -12.51 4.10
C GLY A 105 5.81 -12.70 4.84
N ILE A 106 6.89 -12.31 4.17
CA ILE A 106 8.25 -12.27 4.70
C ILE A 106 8.67 -10.82 4.89
N ARG A 107 9.45 -10.58 5.91
CA ARG A 107 10.05 -9.30 6.27
C ARG A 107 11.56 -9.48 6.35
N ILE A 108 12.30 -8.69 5.59
CA ILE A 108 13.76 -8.74 5.54
C ILE A 108 14.29 -7.34 5.82
N GLY A 109 14.96 -7.15 6.95
CA GLY A 109 15.69 -5.92 7.28
C GLY A 109 17.14 -6.03 6.84
N LEU A 110 17.66 -5.06 6.11
CA LEU A 110 19.04 -5.00 5.62
C LEU A 110 19.62 -3.60 5.82
N PRO A 111 20.74 -3.44 6.52
CA PRO A 111 21.39 -4.43 7.39
C PRO A 111 20.55 -4.75 8.65
N SER A 112 21.02 -5.69 9.48
CA SER A 112 20.36 -5.97 10.78
C SER A 112 20.24 -4.69 11.61
N GLY A 113 19.08 -4.50 12.28
CA GLY A 113 18.76 -3.28 13.01
C GLY A 113 18.33 -2.09 12.13
N SER A 114 18.30 -2.26 10.80
CA SER A 114 17.81 -1.23 9.89
C SER A 114 16.30 -1.02 10.04
N LYS A 115 15.86 0.22 9.81
CA LYS A 115 14.43 0.56 9.66
C LYS A 115 13.89 0.16 8.27
N ASP A 116 14.80 -0.16 7.34
CA ASP A 116 14.49 -0.47 5.96
C ASP A 116 14.16 -1.93 5.83
N VAL A 117 12.91 -2.21 5.55
CA VAL A 117 12.38 -3.56 5.51
C VAL A 117 11.79 -3.84 4.14
N VAL A 118 12.35 -4.83 3.48
CA VAL A 118 11.72 -5.45 2.30
C VAL A 118 10.58 -6.34 2.78
N ARG A 119 9.42 -6.17 2.18
CA ARG A 119 8.21 -6.95 2.49
C ARG A 119 7.75 -7.67 1.24
N ILE A 120 7.50 -8.95 1.39
CA ILE A 120 6.95 -9.82 0.34
C ILE A 120 5.70 -10.44 0.92
N ASP A 121 4.54 -10.05 0.42
CA ASP A 121 3.24 -10.50 0.89
C ASP A 121 2.51 -11.29 -0.20
N VAL A 122 1.82 -12.35 0.20
CA VAL A 122 0.88 -13.11 -0.61
C VAL A 122 -0.47 -13.06 0.08
N ALA A 123 -1.52 -12.72 -0.65
CA ALA A 123 -2.87 -12.60 -0.11
C ALA A 123 -3.90 -13.20 -1.06
N VAL A 124 -4.95 -13.77 -0.50
CA VAL A 124 -6.10 -14.32 -1.23
C VAL A 124 -7.40 -13.74 -0.68
N PRO A 125 -8.41 -13.46 -1.51
CA PRO A 125 -9.75 -13.18 -1.05
C PRO A 125 -10.31 -14.41 -0.34
N ILE A 126 -10.99 -14.23 0.82
CA ILE A 126 -11.59 -15.34 1.56
C ILE A 126 -13.11 -15.33 1.55
N ASN A 127 -13.72 -14.28 0.99
CA ASN A 127 -15.17 -14.22 0.84
C ASN A 127 -15.58 -13.57 -0.51
N GLY A 128 -16.89 -13.58 -0.76
CA GLY A 128 -17.47 -13.01 -1.96
C GLY A 128 -17.30 -13.88 -3.21
N PRO A 129 -17.67 -13.38 -4.39
CA PRO A 129 -17.64 -14.15 -5.65
C PRO A 129 -16.22 -14.52 -6.11
N ASN A 130 -15.20 -13.84 -5.57
CA ASN A 130 -13.79 -14.11 -5.86
C ASN A 130 -13.08 -14.88 -4.74
N ALA A 131 -13.82 -15.50 -3.82
CA ALA A 131 -13.23 -16.28 -2.74
C ALA A 131 -12.27 -17.34 -3.28
N PHE A 132 -11.05 -17.36 -2.73
CA PHE A 132 -9.95 -18.26 -3.12
C PHE A 132 -9.53 -18.17 -4.61
N SER A 133 -9.98 -17.14 -5.34
CA SER A 133 -9.50 -16.88 -6.69
C SER A 133 -8.11 -16.25 -6.63
N GLY A 134 -7.19 -16.80 -7.39
CA GLY A 134 -5.81 -16.36 -7.64
C GLY A 134 -5.11 -15.52 -6.56
N PRO A 135 -3.99 -15.98 -6.02
CA PRO A 135 -3.22 -15.20 -5.04
C PRO A 135 -2.69 -13.91 -5.68
N THR A 136 -2.70 -12.83 -4.90
CA THR A 136 -2.01 -11.59 -5.26
C THR A 136 -0.67 -11.53 -4.54
N PHE A 137 0.37 -11.13 -5.26
CA PHE A 137 1.71 -10.97 -4.73
C PHE A 137 2.03 -9.48 -4.60
N ARG A 138 2.69 -9.12 -3.50
CA ARG A 138 3.16 -7.77 -3.26
C ARG A 138 4.60 -7.78 -2.79
N ILE A 139 5.44 -6.96 -3.43
CA ILE A 139 6.79 -6.66 -2.95
C ILE A 139 6.84 -5.16 -2.63
N THR A 140 7.33 -4.81 -1.45
CA THR A 140 7.49 -3.42 -1.02
C THR A 140 8.85 -3.27 -0.36
N ALA A 141 9.67 -2.35 -0.86
CA ALA A 141 10.95 -1.98 -0.29
C ALA A 141 10.95 -0.45 -0.08
N TYR A 142 11.07 -0.02 1.16
CA TYR A 142 10.91 1.41 1.49
C TYR A 142 12.05 2.28 0.96
N GLU A 143 13.29 1.82 0.96
CA GLU A 143 14.42 2.61 0.46
C GLU A 143 14.67 2.50 -1.05
N MET A 144 14.40 1.36 -1.66
CA MET A 144 14.45 1.28 -3.13
C MET A 144 13.48 2.27 -3.79
N LEU A 145 12.33 2.56 -3.14
CA LEU A 145 11.42 3.59 -3.60
C LEU A 145 11.98 5.00 -3.38
N GLY A 146 12.78 5.25 -2.34
CA GLY A 146 13.50 6.52 -2.15
C GLY A 146 14.57 6.74 -3.23
N PHE A 147 15.27 5.70 -3.62
CA PHE A 147 16.24 5.74 -4.71
C PHE A 147 15.55 5.97 -6.07
N LEU A 148 14.46 5.27 -6.35
CA LEU A 148 13.66 5.48 -7.56
C LEU A 148 12.98 6.86 -7.57
N LYS A 149 12.54 7.37 -6.43
CA LYS A 149 11.98 8.71 -6.30
C LYS A 149 13.03 9.80 -6.57
N GLY A 150 14.29 9.57 -6.22
CA GLY A 150 15.40 10.43 -6.59
C GLY A 150 15.59 10.53 -8.11
N PHE A 151 15.39 9.45 -8.85
CA PHE A 151 15.41 9.46 -10.33
C PHE A 151 14.20 10.19 -10.91
N GLU A 152 13.00 10.00 -10.34
CA GLU A 152 11.78 10.65 -10.80
C GLU A 152 11.80 12.17 -10.56
N ASP A 153 12.31 12.61 -9.41
CA ASP A 153 12.50 14.03 -9.12
C ASP A 153 13.55 14.68 -10.04
N ASP A 154 14.58 13.94 -10.45
CA ASP A 154 15.61 14.41 -11.38
C ASP A 154 15.09 14.50 -12.83
N GLU A 155 14.22 13.57 -13.24
CA GLU A 155 13.53 13.64 -14.54
C GLU A 155 12.51 14.78 -14.61
N MET A 156 11.73 14.99 -13.56
CA MET A 156 10.82 16.13 -13.47
C MET A 156 11.58 17.46 -13.43
N GLY A 157 12.74 17.52 -12.77
CA GLY A 157 13.63 18.67 -12.75
C GLY A 157 14.20 18.98 -14.13
N ARG A 158 14.55 17.96 -14.92
CA ARG A 158 15.01 18.12 -16.31
C ARG A 158 13.89 18.59 -17.24
N SER A 159 12.70 18.02 -17.11
CA SER A 159 11.52 18.39 -17.92
C SER A 159 11.12 19.86 -17.69
N ARG A 160 11.18 20.35 -16.45
CA ARG A 160 10.92 21.76 -16.14
C ARG A 160 11.96 22.71 -16.72
N ARG A 161 13.25 22.32 -16.80
CA ARG A 161 14.31 23.14 -17.44
C ARG A 161 14.13 23.23 -18.94
N VAL A 162 13.71 22.16 -19.60
CA VAL A 162 13.43 22.18 -21.05
C VAL A 162 12.22 23.07 -21.38
N GLY A 163 11.15 23.02 -20.57
CA GLY A 163 9.96 23.86 -20.73
C GLY A 163 10.23 25.37 -20.48
N GLY A 164 11.18 25.71 -19.59
CA GLY A 164 11.58 27.09 -19.32
C GLY A 164 12.40 27.73 -20.45
N GLY A 165 13.14 26.91 -21.21
CA GLY A 165 13.95 27.41 -22.34
C GLY A 165 13.12 27.84 -23.56
N LEU A 166 11.95 27.26 -23.76
CA LEU A 166 11.06 27.61 -24.88
C LEU A 166 10.32 28.94 -24.71
N LYS A 167 10.21 29.47 -23.50
CA LYS A 167 9.56 30.76 -23.22
C LYS A 167 10.42 31.98 -23.54
N LEU A 168 11.75 31.83 -23.69
CA LEU A 168 12.68 32.92 -23.99
C LEU A 168 12.82 33.21 -25.48
N ILE A 169 12.31 32.33 -26.37
CA ILE A 169 12.45 32.49 -27.83
C ILE A 169 11.24 33.20 -28.45
N SER A 170 10.11 33.31 -27.73
CA SER A 170 8.89 33.92 -28.31
C SER A 170 8.77 35.45 -28.09
N ASN A 171 9.70 36.10 -27.41
CA ASN A 171 9.63 37.54 -27.07
C ASN A 171 10.63 38.45 -27.83
N SER A 172 11.23 37.97 -28.92
CA SER A 172 12.18 38.80 -29.72
C SER A 172 11.72 39.11 -31.13
N SER A 173 10.41 39.17 -31.39
CA SER A 173 9.89 39.64 -32.69
C SER A 173 8.73 40.60 -32.50
N SER A 174 9.04 41.82 -32.03
CA SER A 174 8.24 43.02 -32.26
C SER A 174 9.12 44.26 -32.04
N LEU A 175 9.82 44.67 -33.10
CA LEU A 175 10.17 46.05 -33.42
C LEU A 175 9.86 46.25 -34.89
#